data_8241a46994942e406441284b23b26087
#
_entry.id   8241a46994942e406441284b23b26087
#
_cell.length_a   1.000
_cell.length_b   1.000
_cell.length_c   1.000
_cell.angle_alpha   90.00
_cell.angle_beta   90.00
_cell.angle_gamma   90.00
#
_symmetry.space_group_name_H-M   'P 1'
#
loop_
_entity.id
_entity.type
_entity.pdbx_description
1 polymer ?
#
loop_
_entity_poly.entity_id
_entity_poly.type
_entity_poly.pdbx_seq_one_letter_code
_entity_poly.pdbx_strand_id
1 'polypeptide(L)'
;MRILRVPTDFRVVEQFDEAMLSRQGEHLVYSVSSRGLNTAESAARLADAAGVPMDSVSYAGQKPKEGVAGQVFSVHGGEPISMRGFEFVARRIGVADRPVQASDITGNAYEIVVRDLQGDDMRRLRHNMAQVRDGGLPSYFDDQR
;
A
#
# COMPACT_ATOMS: atom_id res chain seq x y z
N MET A 1 8.97 24.72 3.12
CA MET A 1 8.38 23.39 3.33
C MET A 1 8.27 22.63 2.01
N ARG A 2 8.72 21.39 1.94
CA ARG A 2 8.62 20.50 0.76
C ARG A 2 8.24 19.08 1.20
N ILE A 3 7.44 18.41 0.39
CA ILE A 3 7.09 16.99 0.51
C ILE A 3 7.42 16.28 -0.81
N LEU A 4 7.55 14.96 -0.79
CA LEU A 4 7.82 14.12 -1.99
C LEU A 4 9.09 14.52 -2.78
N ARG A 5 10.17 14.81 -2.09
CA ARG A 5 11.46 15.13 -2.74
C ARG A 5 12.16 13.87 -3.25
N VAL A 6 12.01 12.78 -2.51
CA VAL A 6 12.47 11.44 -2.90
C VAL A 6 11.33 10.44 -2.61
N PRO A 7 11.26 9.30 -3.32
CA PRO A 7 10.17 8.33 -3.12
C PRO A 7 9.97 7.87 -1.67
N THR A 8 11.05 7.80 -0.90
CA THR A 8 10.97 7.41 0.53
C THR A 8 10.38 8.48 1.44
N ASP A 9 10.13 9.69 0.95
CA ASP A 9 9.48 10.75 1.73
C ASP A 9 7.97 10.52 1.88
N PHE A 10 7.40 9.64 1.08
CA PHE A 10 6.01 9.23 1.18
C PHE A 10 5.91 7.70 1.19
N ARG A 11 5.36 7.17 2.26
CA ARG A 11 5.10 5.75 2.40
C ARG A 11 3.64 5.55 2.79
N VAL A 12 2.96 4.64 2.10
CA VAL A 12 1.61 4.20 2.43
C VAL A 12 1.60 2.68 2.55
N VAL A 13 1.01 2.16 3.61
CA VAL A 13 0.89 0.70 3.84
C VAL A 13 -0.55 0.38 4.16
N GLU A 14 -1.15 -0.52 3.39
CA GLU A 14 -2.47 -1.06 3.67
C GLU A 14 -2.48 -1.83 4.99
N GLN A 15 -3.47 -1.56 5.81
CA GLN A 15 -3.79 -2.33 7.01
C GLN A 15 -4.78 -3.41 6.61
N PHE A 16 -4.33 -4.64 6.62
CA PHE A 16 -5.04 -5.80 6.12
C PHE A 16 -5.64 -6.61 7.26
N ASP A 17 -6.88 -7.05 7.09
CA ASP A 17 -7.53 -7.96 8.03
C ASP A 17 -7.07 -9.41 7.77
N GLU A 18 -6.24 -9.94 8.65
CA GLU A 18 -5.73 -11.30 8.55
C GLU A 18 -6.83 -12.39 8.69
N ALA A 19 -8.03 -12.02 9.14
CA ALA A 19 -9.16 -12.94 9.22
C ALA A 19 -9.61 -13.48 7.85
N MET A 20 -9.24 -12.80 6.75
CA MET A 20 -9.49 -13.31 5.40
C MET A 20 -8.56 -14.47 5.00
N LEU A 21 -7.46 -14.68 5.73
CA LEU A 21 -6.55 -15.80 5.47
C LEU A 21 -7.17 -17.11 5.95
N SER A 22 -7.05 -18.14 5.13
CA SER A 22 -7.56 -19.48 5.36
C SER A 22 -6.42 -20.47 5.62
N ARG A 23 -6.74 -21.66 6.14
CA ARG A 23 -5.77 -22.76 6.21
C ARG A 23 -5.53 -23.41 4.84
N GLN A 24 -6.51 -23.34 3.97
CA GLN A 24 -6.50 -23.87 2.60
C GLN A 24 -7.19 -22.86 1.70
N GLY A 25 -6.83 -22.81 0.43
CA GLY A 25 -7.46 -21.93 -0.54
C GLY A 25 -6.67 -21.90 -1.86
N GLU A 26 -7.33 -21.47 -2.90
CA GLU A 26 -6.78 -21.40 -4.26
C GLU A 26 -6.10 -20.07 -4.56
N HIS A 27 -6.24 -19.10 -3.66
CA HIS A 27 -5.62 -17.78 -3.78
C HIS A 27 -4.39 -17.69 -2.89
N LEU A 28 -3.22 -17.51 -3.49
CA LEU A 28 -1.99 -17.21 -2.77
C LEU A 28 -1.98 -15.72 -2.41
N VAL A 29 -1.85 -15.41 -1.13
CA VAL A 29 -1.90 -14.01 -0.64
C VAL A 29 -0.49 -13.49 -0.38
N TYR A 30 -0.20 -12.31 -0.94
CA TYR A 30 1.11 -11.67 -0.90
C TYR A 30 1.06 -10.29 -0.27
N SER A 31 2.01 -10.00 0.60
CA SER A 31 2.38 -8.64 0.97
C SER A 31 3.43 -8.15 -0.02
N VAL A 32 3.13 -7.07 -0.71
CA VAL A 32 3.99 -6.45 -1.73
C VAL A 32 4.40 -5.07 -1.28
N SER A 33 5.70 -4.79 -1.33
CA SER A 33 6.23 -3.43 -1.20
C SER A 33 6.82 -3.00 -2.53
N SER A 34 6.35 -1.88 -3.07
CA SER A 34 6.78 -1.33 -4.35
C SER A 34 7.26 0.11 -4.20
N ARG A 35 8.23 0.49 -5.04
CA ARG A 35 8.77 1.85 -5.12
C ARG A 35 8.77 2.30 -6.58
N GLY A 36 8.16 3.46 -6.86
CA GLY A 36 8.10 3.99 -8.21
C GLY A 36 7.24 3.16 -9.17
N LEU A 37 6.33 2.34 -8.64
CA LEU A 37 5.36 1.55 -9.37
C LEU A 37 3.97 1.87 -8.88
N ASN A 38 3.01 2.00 -9.80
CA ASN A 38 1.61 2.01 -9.44
C ASN A 38 1.11 0.58 -9.15
N THR A 39 -0.13 0.45 -8.69
CA THR A 39 -0.71 -0.84 -8.33
C THR A 39 -0.82 -1.78 -9.53
N ALA A 40 -1.18 -1.29 -10.72
CA ALA A 40 -1.29 -2.13 -11.92
C ALA A 40 0.08 -2.66 -12.37
N GLU A 41 1.12 -1.81 -12.34
CA GLU A 41 2.51 -2.24 -12.62
C GLU A 41 3.01 -3.28 -11.61
N SER A 42 2.63 -3.14 -10.33
CA SER A 42 2.95 -4.11 -9.28
C SER A 42 2.22 -5.44 -9.49
N ALA A 43 0.94 -5.40 -9.87
CA ALA A 43 0.14 -6.58 -10.17
C ALA A 43 0.69 -7.32 -11.40
N ALA A 44 1.08 -6.60 -12.47
CA ALA A 44 1.69 -7.20 -13.65
C ALA A 44 3.00 -7.93 -13.31
N ARG A 45 3.88 -7.32 -12.52
CA ARG A 45 5.11 -7.98 -12.06
C ARG A 45 4.84 -9.25 -11.24
N LEU A 46 3.79 -9.22 -10.42
CA LEU A 46 3.39 -10.38 -9.61
C LEU A 46 2.84 -11.49 -10.49
N ALA A 47 2.00 -11.16 -11.49
CA ALA A 47 1.45 -12.09 -12.48
C ALA A 47 2.55 -12.78 -13.28
N ASP A 48 3.48 -12.00 -13.84
CA ASP A 48 4.62 -12.51 -14.61
C ASP A 48 5.48 -13.48 -13.77
N ALA A 49 5.79 -13.11 -12.54
CA ALA A 49 6.58 -13.92 -11.65
C ALA A 49 5.88 -15.23 -11.24
N ALA A 50 4.56 -15.22 -11.06
CA ALA A 50 3.76 -16.39 -10.72
C ALA A 50 3.39 -17.25 -11.95
N GLY A 51 3.68 -16.78 -13.16
CA GLY A 51 3.36 -17.47 -14.42
C GLY A 51 1.86 -17.54 -14.72
N VAL A 52 1.11 -16.50 -14.33
CA VAL A 52 -0.35 -16.42 -14.51
C VAL A 52 -0.76 -15.19 -15.31
N PRO A 53 -1.94 -15.18 -15.94
CA PRO A 53 -2.48 -14.00 -16.58
C PRO A 53 -2.82 -12.91 -15.54
N MET A 54 -2.84 -11.65 -15.96
CA MET A 54 -3.13 -10.49 -15.11
C MET A 54 -4.48 -10.59 -14.38
N ASP A 55 -5.49 -11.18 -15.02
CA ASP A 55 -6.83 -11.37 -14.46
C ASP A 55 -6.85 -12.33 -13.26
N SER A 56 -5.79 -13.10 -13.06
CA SER A 56 -5.61 -13.95 -11.87
C SER A 56 -5.12 -13.18 -10.65
N VAL A 57 -4.73 -11.91 -10.80
CA VAL A 57 -4.24 -11.07 -9.71
C VAL A 57 -5.32 -10.09 -9.26
N SER A 58 -5.62 -10.10 -7.96
CA SER A 58 -6.59 -9.19 -7.35
C SER A 58 -5.96 -8.34 -6.26
N TYR A 59 -6.47 -7.12 -6.09
CA TYR A 59 -6.04 -6.16 -5.09
C TYR A 59 -7.21 -5.24 -4.67
N ALA A 60 -7.12 -4.65 -3.48
CA ALA A 60 -8.22 -3.91 -2.87
C ALA A 60 -8.38 -2.49 -3.41
N GLY A 61 -7.29 -1.82 -3.77
CA GLY A 61 -7.34 -0.42 -4.21
C GLY A 61 -6.08 0.00 -4.94
N GLN A 62 -6.08 1.22 -5.46
CA GLN A 62 -4.95 1.75 -6.20
C GLN A 62 -4.05 2.62 -5.31
N LYS A 63 -2.75 2.59 -5.58
CA LYS A 63 -1.76 3.48 -4.98
C LYS A 63 -1.00 4.22 -6.08
N PRO A 64 -0.66 5.49 -5.85
CA PRO A 64 0.10 6.28 -6.81
C PRO A 64 1.52 5.73 -6.95
N LYS A 65 2.16 6.10 -8.05
CA LYS A 65 3.54 5.71 -8.39
C LYS A 65 4.58 6.43 -7.53
N GLU A 66 4.23 7.63 -7.07
CA GLU A 66 5.08 8.47 -6.27
C GLU A 66 5.14 7.97 -4.82
N GLY A 67 6.27 7.42 -4.44
CA GLY A 67 6.47 6.94 -3.07
C GLY A 67 6.78 5.46 -2.95
N VAL A 68 6.60 4.95 -1.75
CA VAL A 68 6.69 3.54 -1.40
C VAL A 68 5.32 3.05 -0.97
N ALA A 69 4.79 2.06 -1.68
CA ALA A 69 3.50 1.47 -1.37
C ALA A 69 3.67 0.05 -0.80
N GLY A 70 3.01 -0.23 0.32
CA GLY A 70 2.79 -1.57 0.84
C GLY A 70 1.34 -1.97 0.59
N GLN A 71 1.11 -3.04 -0.15
CA GLN A 71 -0.22 -3.51 -0.53
C GLN A 71 -0.35 -5.02 -0.39
N VAL A 72 -1.60 -5.47 -0.28
CA VAL A 72 -1.92 -6.89 -0.29
C VAL A 72 -2.54 -7.28 -1.62
N PHE A 73 -2.02 -8.35 -2.20
CA PHE A 73 -2.48 -8.94 -3.45
C PHE A 73 -2.84 -10.40 -3.23
N SER A 74 -3.80 -10.90 -3.97
CA SER A 74 -4.04 -12.33 -4.11
C SER A 74 -3.82 -12.78 -5.55
N VAL A 75 -3.28 -13.98 -5.71
CA VAL A 75 -3.02 -14.62 -7.00
C VAL A 75 -3.75 -15.95 -7.04
N HIS A 76 -4.64 -16.13 -8.01
CA HIS A 76 -5.33 -17.40 -8.24
C HIS A 76 -4.48 -18.30 -9.12
N GLY A 77 -4.15 -19.48 -8.64
CA GLY A 77 -3.26 -20.41 -9.34
C GLY A 77 -1.79 -19.95 -9.36
N GLY A 78 -1.00 -20.56 -10.24
CA GLY A 78 0.43 -20.27 -10.39
C GLY A 78 1.32 -20.86 -9.32
N GLU A 79 2.63 -20.66 -9.49
CA GLU A 79 3.62 -21.13 -8.54
C GLU A 79 3.82 -20.13 -7.40
N PRO A 80 4.03 -20.61 -6.16
CA PRO A 80 4.39 -19.72 -5.06
C PRO A 80 5.71 -19.00 -5.33
N ILE A 81 5.70 -17.69 -5.20
CA ILE A 81 6.86 -16.85 -5.46
C ILE A 81 7.37 -16.15 -4.19
N SER A 82 8.63 -15.76 -4.22
CA SER A 82 9.24 -14.83 -3.27
C SER A 82 10.21 -13.93 -4.04
N MET A 83 9.97 -12.64 -4.02
CA MET A 83 10.79 -11.66 -4.73
C MET A 83 11.44 -10.70 -3.75
N ARG A 84 12.72 -10.43 -3.95
CA ARG A 84 13.49 -9.47 -3.18
C ARG A 84 14.26 -8.57 -4.13
N GLY A 85 13.94 -7.29 -4.14
CA GLY A 85 14.60 -6.29 -4.96
C GLY A 85 14.45 -4.90 -4.35
N PHE A 86 15.17 -3.93 -4.90
CA PHE A 86 15.15 -2.56 -4.40
C PHE A 86 13.80 -1.86 -4.67
N GLU A 87 13.21 -2.11 -5.83
CA GLU A 87 11.95 -1.48 -6.26
C GLU A 87 10.73 -2.32 -5.96
N PHE A 88 10.89 -3.63 -5.79
CA PHE A 88 9.78 -4.55 -5.64
C PHE A 88 10.15 -5.73 -4.74
N VAL A 89 9.37 -5.92 -3.70
CA VAL A 89 9.47 -7.05 -2.77
C VAL A 89 8.10 -7.69 -2.69
N ALA A 90 8.01 -8.99 -2.92
CA ALA A 90 6.78 -9.76 -2.73
C ALA A 90 7.06 -10.95 -1.80
N ARG A 91 6.26 -11.06 -0.75
CA ARG A 91 6.34 -12.15 0.22
C ARG A 91 4.96 -12.76 0.41
N ARG A 92 4.86 -14.06 0.23
CA ARG A 92 3.62 -14.79 0.56
C ARG A 92 3.35 -14.69 2.07
N ILE A 93 2.14 -14.32 2.43
CA ILE A 93 1.67 -14.21 3.83
C ILE A 93 0.63 -15.27 4.19
N GLY A 94 0.03 -15.92 3.20
CA GLY A 94 -0.95 -16.99 3.44
C GLY A 94 -1.63 -17.45 2.17
N VAL A 95 -2.77 -18.06 2.36
CA VAL A 95 -3.72 -18.44 1.31
C VAL A 95 -5.13 -17.98 1.68
N ALA A 96 -6.01 -17.90 0.70
CA ALA A 96 -7.41 -17.55 0.90
C ALA A 96 -8.31 -18.37 -0.04
N ASP A 97 -9.56 -18.52 0.34
CA ASP A 97 -10.60 -19.18 -0.45
C ASP A 97 -11.27 -18.27 -1.48
N ARG A 98 -10.99 -16.99 -1.41
CA ARG A 98 -11.48 -15.95 -2.33
C ARG A 98 -10.40 -14.89 -2.62
N PRO A 99 -10.58 -14.08 -3.68
CA PRO A 99 -9.68 -12.97 -3.95
C PRO A 99 -9.75 -11.87 -2.90
N VAL A 100 -8.64 -11.11 -2.75
CA VAL A 100 -8.58 -9.88 -1.95
C VAL A 100 -9.56 -8.84 -2.50
N GLN A 101 -10.30 -8.21 -1.59
CA GLN A 101 -11.32 -7.20 -1.89
C GLN A 101 -11.10 -5.93 -1.05
N ALA A 102 -11.76 -4.84 -1.41
CA ALA A 102 -11.65 -3.56 -0.69
C ALA A 102 -12.06 -3.68 0.79
N SER A 103 -13.03 -4.54 1.10
CA SER A 103 -13.50 -4.80 2.47
C SER A 103 -12.46 -5.48 3.38
N ASP A 104 -11.40 -6.06 2.82
CA ASP A 104 -10.33 -6.72 3.58
C ASP A 104 -9.27 -5.72 4.07
N ILE A 105 -9.34 -4.48 3.60
CA ILE A 105 -8.44 -3.41 4.02
C ILE A 105 -9.15 -2.54 5.06
N THR A 106 -8.66 -2.59 6.28
CA THR A 106 -9.21 -1.83 7.41
C THR A 106 -8.76 -0.37 7.45
N GLY A 107 -7.72 -0.04 6.70
CA GLY A 107 -7.19 1.32 6.62
C GLY A 107 -5.87 1.40 5.87
N ASN A 108 -5.26 2.58 5.92
CA ASN A 108 -3.93 2.84 5.40
C ASN A 108 -3.10 3.59 6.45
N ALA A 109 -1.89 3.09 6.70
CA ALA A 109 -0.90 3.80 7.50
C ALA A 109 -0.02 4.64 6.59
N TYR A 110 0.20 5.91 6.95
CA TYR A 110 1.01 6.86 6.19
C TYR A 110 2.24 7.27 6.99
N GLU A 111 3.37 7.33 6.31
CA GLU A 111 4.60 7.96 6.81
C GLU A 111 5.03 9.01 5.79
N ILE A 112 5.06 10.27 6.22
CA ILE A 112 5.34 11.42 5.35
C ILE A 112 6.51 12.20 5.92
N VAL A 113 7.60 12.31 5.17
CA VAL A 113 8.76 13.15 5.52
C VAL A 113 8.56 14.54 4.94
N VAL A 114 8.49 15.52 5.82
CA VAL A 114 8.40 16.93 5.45
C VAL A 114 9.78 17.56 5.58
N ARG A 115 10.29 18.16 4.50
CA ARG A 115 11.64 18.73 4.43
C ARG A 115 11.63 20.25 4.35
N ASP A 116 12.78 20.83 4.56
CA ASP A 116 13.04 22.29 4.43
C ASP A 116 12.08 23.13 5.32
N LEU A 117 11.83 22.66 6.54
CA LEU A 117 11.04 23.38 7.53
C LEU A 117 11.87 24.54 8.12
N GLN A 118 11.30 25.73 8.14
CA GLN A 118 11.84 26.90 8.84
C GLN A 118 11.33 26.94 10.30
N GLY A 119 11.93 27.79 11.13
CA GLY A 119 11.57 27.86 12.54
C GLY A 119 10.07 28.15 12.79
N ASP A 120 9.46 28.98 11.97
CA ASP A 120 8.03 29.30 12.04
C ASP A 120 7.14 28.14 11.58
N ASP A 121 7.57 27.35 10.60
CA ASP A 121 6.85 26.16 10.14
C ASP A 121 6.78 25.12 11.27
N MET A 122 7.85 24.92 12.02
CA MET A 122 7.90 23.98 13.14
C MET A 122 6.94 24.39 14.25
N ARG A 123 6.83 25.67 14.55
CA ARG A 123 5.88 26.19 15.56
C ARG A 123 4.45 25.97 15.12
N ARG A 124 4.10 26.33 13.87
CA ARG A 124 2.77 26.11 13.28
C ARG A 124 2.42 24.62 13.22
N LEU A 125 3.37 23.77 12.81
CA LEU A 125 3.16 22.33 12.74
C LEU A 125 2.80 21.76 14.11
N ARG A 126 3.55 22.09 15.17
CA ARG A 126 3.26 21.64 16.53
C ARG A 126 1.90 22.09 17.02
N HIS A 127 1.56 23.35 16.75
CA HIS A 127 0.24 23.92 17.13
C HIS A 127 -0.90 23.17 16.41
N ASN A 128 -0.79 23.01 15.08
CA ASN A 128 -1.82 22.36 14.27
C ASN A 128 -1.94 20.85 14.64
N MET A 129 -0.84 20.17 14.90
CA MET A 129 -0.88 18.77 15.34
C MET A 129 -1.61 18.60 16.69
N ALA A 130 -1.43 19.53 17.61
CA ALA A 130 -2.18 19.50 18.87
C ALA A 130 -3.68 19.66 18.61
N GLN A 131 -4.09 20.63 17.77
CA GLN A 131 -5.50 20.84 17.40
C GLN A 131 -6.11 19.61 16.72
N VAL A 132 -5.37 18.98 15.78
CA VAL A 132 -5.81 17.76 15.08
C VAL A 132 -5.99 16.60 16.05
N ARG A 133 -5.07 16.45 17.00
CA ARG A 133 -5.17 15.38 18.02
C ARG A 133 -6.39 15.54 18.91
N ASP A 134 -6.72 16.76 19.26
CA ASP A 134 -7.80 17.06 20.21
C ASP A 134 -9.17 17.18 19.52
N GLY A 135 -9.21 17.70 18.27
CA GLY A 135 -10.43 17.99 17.52
C GLY A 135 -10.66 17.12 16.26
N GLY A 136 -9.68 16.31 15.87
CA GLY A 136 -9.73 15.57 14.62
C GLY A 136 -9.46 16.44 13.39
N LEU A 137 -9.46 15.79 12.22
CA LEU A 137 -9.39 16.47 10.91
C LEU A 137 -10.75 16.37 10.23
N PRO A 138 -11.28 17.47 9.68
CA PRO A 138 -12.44 17.40 8.79
C PRO A 138 -12.09 16.53 7.57
N SER A 139 -12.97 15.59 7.23
CA SER A 139 -12.79 14.74 6.05
C SER A 139 -13.28 15.48 4.81
N TYR A 140 -12.43 16.36 4.27
CA TYR A 140 -12.70 17.02 3.00
C TYR A 140 -12.22 16.13 1.85
N PHE A 141 -13.06 16.04 0.83
CA PHE A 141 -12.75 15.41 -0.44
C PHE A 141 -12.91 16.47 -1.52
N ASP A 142 -11.99 16.45 -2.49
CA ASP A 142 -12.14 17.21 -3.72
C ASP A 142 -12.84 16.37 -4.80
N ASP A 143 -12.98 16.94 -6.00
CA ASP A 143 -13.71 16.34 -7.14
C ASP A 143 -13.05 15.08 -7.72
N GLN A 144 -11.94 14.60 -7.15
CA GLN A 144 -11.19 13.43 -7.66
C GLN A 144 -11.61 12.10 -7.02
N ARG A 145 -12.74 12.06 -6.38
CA ARG A 145 -13.23 10.85 -5.74
C ARG A 145 -14.34 10.18 -6.55
#